data_2c67231e115d8a4bb8e447a182687dca
#
_entry.id   2c67231e115d8a4bb8e447a182687dca
#
_cell.length_a   1.000
_cell.length_b   1.000
_cell.length_c   1.000
_cell.angle_alpha   90.00
_cell.angle_beta   90.00
_cell.angle_gamma   90.00
#
_symmetry.space_group_name_H-M   'P 1'
#
loop_
_entity.id
_entity.type
_entity.pdbx_description
1 polymer ?
#
loop_
_entity_poly.entity_id
_entity_poly.type
_entity_poly.pdbx_seq_one_letter_code
_entity_poly.pdbx_strand_id
1 'polypeptide(L)'
;ELREAIGIQKVILPEHLYDDQEYDKWGNILQQNGTRLKGELFFDESVQKILEQGNVLDLFTDKVKYPRTHHLPWSEGMHDDDRMLSSTKVFENQRVIVTEKMDGENTTLYNGYIHARSLDSPNHESRNWVKKFWSNISYDIPLGYRICGENMFAKHSIKYENLKTYFYGFSIWNDKNECLSWDETIFWFEIFGITPVPVLYDGIYDEEKLRQIWCTLNPTYNEGYVLRMADQFPYFEFKKCVGKFVRKNHVQTVKHWMHGQKMEVNS
;
A
#
# COMPACT_ATOMS: atom_id res chain seq x y z
N GLU A 1 -1.38 -18.18 24.71
CA GLU A 1 -1.43 -16.78 25.20
C GLU A 1 -1.75 -15.80 24.06
N LEU A 2 -0.98 -15.77 22.97
CA LEU A 2 -1.28 -14.89 21.82
C LEU A 2 -2.64 -15.22 21.18
N ARG A 3 -3.01 -16.50 21.13
CA ARG A 3 -4.31 -16.98 20.63
C ARG A 3 -5.47 -16.49 21.48
N GLU A 4 -5.31 -16.50 22.80
CA GLU A 4 -6.34 -16.04 23.75
C GLU A 4 -6.49 -14.53 23.69
N ALA A 5 -5.37 -13.79 23.57
CA ALA A 5 -5.37 -12.34 23.54
C ALA A 5 -6.05 -11.74 22.30
N ILE A 6 -6.07 -12.48 21.19
CA ILE A 6 -6.61 -12.01 19.90
C ILE A 6 -7.83 -12.80 19.40
N GLY A 7 -8.34 -13.74 20.23
CA GLY A 7 -9.59 -14.47 19.95
C GLY A 7 -9.50 -15.50 18.83
N ILE A 8 -8.31 -15.92 18.40
CA ILE A 8 -8.16 -16.92 17.37
C ILE A 8 -8.34 -18.32 17.92
N GLN A 9 -9.37 -19.00 17.42
CA GLN A 9 -9.69 -20.35 17.86
C GLN A 9 -8.82 -21.44 17.23
N LYS A 10 -8.08 -21.19 16.15
CA LYS A 10 -7.27 -22.19 15.45
C LYS A 10 -6.09 -21.60 14.71
N VAL A 11 -4.91 -21.61 15.31
CA VAL A 11 -3.65 -21.68 14.57
C VAL A 11 -3.21 -23.14 14.63
N ILE A 12 -3.22 -23.86 13.52
CA ILE A 12 -2.68 -25.21 13.44
C ILE A 12 -1.18 -25.06 13.23
N LEU A 13 -0.43 -25.16 14.33
CA LEU A 13 1.01 -25.34 14.23
C LEU A 13 1.30 -26.80 13.87
N PRO A 14 2.29 -27.10 13.03
CA PRO A 14 2.74 -28.46 12.80
C PRO A 14 3.07 -29.17 14.13
N GLU A 15 2.71 -30.47 14.25
CA GLU A 15 2.83 -31.22 15.52
C GLU A 15 4.22 -31.16 16.13
N HIS A 16 5.29 -31.17 15.32
CA HIS A 16 6.68 -31.08 15.80
C HIS A 16 7.05 -29.76 16.47
N LEU A 17 6.20 -28.73 16.41
CA LEU A 17 6.40 -27.44 17.11
C LEU A 17 5.79 -27.43 18.52
N TYR A 18 5.15 -28.51 18.95
CA TYR A 18 4.56 -28.60 20.28
C TYR A 18 5.48 -29.26 21.31
N ASP A 19 6.59 -29.87 20.87
CA ASP A 19 7.49 -30.59 21.74
C ASP A 19 8.54 -29.63 22.35
N ASP A 20 8.47 -29.40 23.66
CA ASP A 20 9.46 -28.83 24.58
C ASP A 20 10.19 -27.54 24.15
N GLN A 21 9.64 -26.76 23.24
CA GLN A 21 10.23 -25.51 22.81
C GLN A 21 9.61 -24.31 23.51
N GLU A 22 10.43 -23.47 24.11
CA GLU A 22 10.01 -22.21 24.68
C GLU A 22 9.84 -21.16 23.59
N TYR A 23 8.71 -20.47 23.61
CA TYR A 23 8.39 -19.37 22.70
C TYR A 23 8.40 -18.05 23.47
N ASP A 24 8.90 -17.01 22.83
CA ASP A 24 8.70 -15.68 23.37
C ASP A 24 7.25 -15.21 23.14
N LYS A 25 6.90 -14.07 23.76
CA LYS A 25 5.57 -13.47 23.62
C LYS A 25 5.17 -13.10 22.16
N TRP A 26 6.09 -13.20 21.24
CA TRP A 26 5.91 -12.92 19.82
C TRP A 26 5.86 -14.19 18.96
N GLY A 27 5.90 -15.36 19.58
CA GLY A 27 5.89 -16.66 18.92
C GLY A 27 7.22 -17.08 18.29
N ASN A 28 8.34 -16.41 18.62
CA ASN A 28 9.66 -16.87 18.18
C ASN A 28 10.15 -17.98 19.12
N ILE A 29 10.80 -18.99 18.55
CA ILE A 29 11.44 -20.04 19.35
C ILE A 29 12.65 -19.47 20.07
N LEU A 30 12.70 -19.67 21.39
CA LEU A 30 13.85 -19.38 22.20
C LEU A 30 14.84 -20.56 22.13
N GLN A 31 16.03 -20.29 21.65
CA GLN A 31 17.11 -21.27 21.72
C GLN A 31 17.73 -21.30 23.12
N GLN A 32 18.26 -22.43 23.54
CA GLN A 32 18.90 -22.61 24.84
C GLN A 32 20.04 -21.61 25.11
N ASN A 33 20.62 -21.02 24.08
CA ASN A 33 21.65 -19.99 24.16
C ASN A 33 21.07 -18.55 24.26
N GLY A 34 19.77 -18.39 24.38
CA GLY A 34 19.09 -17.09 24.43
C GLY A 34 18.98 -16.36 23.08
N THR A 35 19.42 -16.96 21.97
CA THR A 35 19.20 -16.40 20.64
C THR A 35 17.80 -16.76 20.15
N ARG A 36 17.21 -15.88 19.35
CA ARG A 36 15.91 -16.09 18.74
C ARG A 36 16.06 -16.60 17.32
N LEU A 37 15.46 -17.73 17.02
CA LEU A 37 15.26 -18.12 15.64
C LEU A 37 14.16 -17.26 15.04
N LYS A 38 14.54 -16.40 14.10
CA LYS A 38 13.56 -15.71 13.28
C LYS A 38 12.73 -16.72 12.52
N GLY A 39 11.47 -16.79 12.83
CA GLY A 39 10.33 -17.07 11.96
C GLY A 39 10.37 -18.13 10.85
N GLU A 40 11.48 -18.82 10.65
CA GLU A 40 11.58 -19.94 9.67
C GLU A 40 10.69 -21.14 10.05
N LEU A 41 10.00 -21.03 11.15
CA LEU A 41 9.22 -22.08 11.79
C LEU A 41 7.71 -21.91 11.68
N PHE A 42 7.23 -20.84 11.08
CA PHE A 42 5.82 -20.73 10.73
C PHE A 42 5.63 -21.27 9.33
N PHE A 43 5.30 -22.53 9.23
CA PHE A 43 5.40 -23.42 8.07
C PHE A 43 4.30 -23.30 7.04
N ASP A 44 3.31 -22.49 7.26
CA ASP A 44 2.41 -22.12 6.20
C ASP A 44 3.06 -20.97 5.41
N GLU A 45 3.27 -21.17 4.12
CA GLU A 45 3.80 -20.12 3.23
C GLU A 45 3.00 -18.83 3.34
N SER A 46 1.70 -18.89 3.61
CA SER A 46 0.86 -17.72 3.81
C SER A 46 1.21 -16.99 5.09
N VAL A 47 1.46 -17.70 6.17
CA VAL A 47 1.89 -17.14 7.46
C VAL A 47 3.29 -16.55 7.35
N GLN A 48 4.21 -17.27 6.72
CA GLN A 48 5.56 -16.78 6.49
C GLN A 48 5.57 -15.50 5.66
N LYS A 49 4.78 -15.47 4.59
CA LYS A 49 4.59 -14.27 3.76
C LYS A 49 4.04 -13.08 4.55
N ILE A 50 3.08 -13.30 5.46
CA ILE A 50 2.52 -12.26 6.31
C ILE A 50 3.53 -11.77 7.35
N LEU A 51 4.33 -12.68 7.94
CA LEU A 51 5.40 -12.33 8.88
C LEU A 51 6.51 -11.53 8.23
N GLU A 52 6.89 -11.85 7.00
CA GLU A 52 7.85 -11.09 6.19
C GLU A 52 7.37 -9.67 5.89
N GLN A 53 6.06 -9.44 5.85
CA GLN A 53 5.45 -8.14 5.69
C GLN A 53 5.50 -7.28 6.96
N GLY A 54 5.88 -7.86 8.08
CA GLY A 54 6.15 -7.16 9.34
C GLY A 54 4.91 -6.70 10.11
N ASN A 55 3.71 -7.16 9.76
CA ASN A 55 2.49 -6.84 10.48
C ASN A 55 1.71 -8.09 10.90
N VAL A 56 1.98 -8.55 12.11
CA VAL A 56 1.33 -9.73 12.69
C VAL A 56 -0.20 -9.58 12.81
N LEU A 57 -0.71 -8.35 12.86
CA LEU A 57 -2.16 -8.11 12.88
C LEU A 57 -2.83 -8.51 11.58
N ASP A 58 -2.12 -8.52 10.46
CA ASP A 58 -2.68 -8.95 9.17
C ASP A 58 -3.00 -10.46 9.14
N LEU A 59 -2.43 -11.25 10.05
CA LEU A 59 -2.80 -12.65 10.29
C LEU A 59 -4.21 -12.80 10.90
N PHE A 60 -4.76 -11.74 11.45
CA PHE A 60 -5.92 -11.79 12.34
C PHE A 60 -7.05 -10.86 11.91
N THR A 61 -6.90 -10.19 10.80
CA THR A 61 -7.88 -9.27 10.25
C THR A 61 -8.00 -9.50 8.75
N ASP A 62 -9.22 -9.40 8.25
CA ASP A 62 -9.51 -9.37 6.81
C ASP A 62 -9.03 -8.07 6.17
N LYS A 63 -8.51 -7.12 6.98
CA LYS A 63 -8.05 -5.82 6.55
C LYS A 63 -6.56 -5.85 6.28
N VAL A 64 -6.18 -5.78 5.03
CA VAL A 64 -4.77 -5.79 4.62
C VAL A 64 -4.28 -4.36 4.45
N LYS A 65 -3.24 -3.99 5.19
CA LYS A 65 -2.60 -2.68 5.10
C LYS A 65 -1.90 -2.53 3.75
N TYR A 66 -2.10 -1.37 3.09
CA TYR A 66 -1.30 -1.07 1.89
C TYR A 66 0.18 -0.97 2.27
N PRO A 67 1.10 -1.67 1.56
CA PRO A 67 2.50 -1.72 1.95
C PRO A 67 3.18 -0.35 1.89
N ARG A 68 4.30 -0.20 2.60
CA ARG A 68 5.15 0.99 2.48
C ARG A 68 5.89 0.93 1.14
N THR A 69 5.66 1.92 0.27
CA THR A 69 6.38 2.07 -0.99
C THR A 69 7.79 2.61 -0.70
N HIS A 70 8.81 1.89 -1.16
CA HIS A 70 10.20 2.28 -1.02
C HIS A 70 10.57 3.37 -2.03
N HIS A 71 11.54 4.20 -1.69
CA HIS A 71 12.08 5.19 -2.59
C HIS A 71 12.94 4.57 -3.69
N LEU A 72 12.80 5.08 -4.90
CA LEU A 72 13.74 4.80 -5.99
C LEU A 72 15.13 5.36 -5.64
N PRO A 73 16.23 4.77 -6.12
CA PRO A 73 17.57 5.21 -5.77
C PRO A 73 17.88 6.67 -6.09
N TRP A 74 17.15 7.25 -7.01
CA TRP A 74 17.28 8.66 -7.40
C TRP A 74 16.19 9.58 -6.82
N SER A 75 15.40 9.09 -5.89
CA SER A 75 14.40 9.91 -5.20
C SER A 75 15.09 10.91 -4.27
N GLU A 76 14.67 12.17 -4.33
CA GLU A 76 15.32 13.27 -3.62
C GLU A 76 14.70 13.57 -2.25
N GLY A 77 13.42 13.23 -2.06
CA GLY A 77 12.63 13.57 -0.87
C GLY A 77 12.59 12.46 0.16
N MET A 78 13.73 11.86 0.52
CA MET A 78 13.82 10.85 1.58
C MET A 78 13.95 11.50 2.95
N HIS A 79 13.28 10.92 3.96
CA HIS A 79 13.41 11.21 5.38
C HIS A 79 14.07 10.04 6.11
N ASP A 80 14.46 10.24 7.36
CA ASP A 80 15.24 9.27 8.16
C ASP A 80 14.54 7.91 8.34
N ASP A 81 13.21 7.88 8.33
CA ASP A 81 12.42 6.66 8.47
C ASP A 81 12.03 6.00 7.11
N ASP A 82 12.36 6.64 6.00
CA ASP A 82 12.08 6.12 4.67
C ASP A 82 13.05 4.97 4.29
N ARG A 83 12.59 4.14 3.37
CA ARG A 83 13.35 3.01 2.86
C ARG A 83 13.58 3.17 1.37
N MET A 84 14.77 2.80 0.91
CA MET A 84 15.12 2.76 -0.51
C MET A 84 14.93 1.35 -1.07
N LEU A 85 14.56 1.26 -2.32
CA LEU A 85 14.61 0.02 -3.08
C LEU A 85 16.04 -0.54 -3.09
N SER A 86 16.18 -1.81 -2.78
CA SER A 86 17.49 -2.47 -2.76
C SER A 86 18.11 -2.60 -4.15
N SER A 87 17.27 -2.67 -5.19
CA SER A 87 17.70 -2.79 -6.59
C SER A 87 16.55 -2.46 -7.52
N THR A 88 16.88 -1.92 -8.68
CA THR A 88 15.93 -1.70 -9.81
C THR A 88 16.03 -2.79 -10.89
N LYS A 89 16.93 -3.78 -10.71
CA LYS A 89 17.16 -4.85 -11.69
C LYS A 89 15.90 -5.66 -12.02
N VAL A 90 14.97 -5.78 -11.09
CA VAL A 90 13.71 -6.50 -11.31
C VAL A 90 12.89 -5.90 -12.45
N PHE A 91 13.05 -4.60 -12.73
CA PHE A 91 12.34 -3.91 -13.80
C PHE A 91 13.01 -4.05 -15.17
N GLU A 92 14.30 -4.46 -15.23
CA GLU A 92 15.04 -4.55 -16.50
C GLU A 92 14.31 -5.47 -17.50
N ASN A 93 14.10 -4.96 -18.71
CA ASN A 93 13.36 -5.62 -19.79
C ASN A 93 11.88 -5.92 -19.49
N GLN A 94 11.33 -5.35 -18.42
CA GLN A 94 9.91 -5.49 -18.06
C GLN A 94 9.10 -4.26 -18.49
N ARG A 95 7.83 -4.47 -18.82
CA ARG A 95 6.86 -3.38 -18.96
C ARG A 95 6.56 -2.81 -17.58
N VAL A 96 6.67 -1.52 -17.46
CA VAL A 96 6.41 -0.77 -16.23
C VAL A 96 5.42 0.34 -16.49
N ILE A 97 4.70 0.68 -15.43
CA ILE A 97 3.78 1.81 -15.41
C ILE A 97 4.32 2.85 -14.43
N VAL A 98 4.37 4.09 -14.87
CA VAL A 98 4.67 5.23 -14.02
C VAL A 98 3.43 6.09 -13.91
N THR A 99 2.99 6.33 -12.69
CA THR A 99 1.81 7.15 -12.41
C THR A 99 2.19 8.35 -11.59
N GLU A 100 1.41 9.43 -11.69
CA GLU A 100 1.54 10.55 -10.77
C GLU A 100 1.34 10.07 -9.33
N LYS A 101 2.25 10.51 -8.44
CA LYS A 101 2.06 10.35 -7.00
C LYS A 101 1.21 11.50 -6.50
N MET A 102 -0.09 11.27 -6.37
CA MET A 102 -1.03 12.24 -5.83
C MET A 102 -0.88 12.35 -4.30
N ASP A 103 -1.06 13.54 -3.78
CA ASP A 103 -0.87 13.89 -2.36
C ASP A 103 -2.22 13.95 -1.63
N GLY A 104 -2.76 12.81 -1.30
CA GLY A 104 -4.02 12.63 -0.58
C GLY A 104 -3.92 11.58 0.52
N GLU A 105 -5.03 10.91 0.84
CA GLU A 105 -5.07 9.82 1.80
C GLU A 105 -5.21 8.48 1.08
N ASN A 106 -4.20 7.62 1.23
CA ASN A 106 -4.29 6.24 0.76
C ASN A 106 -5.49 5.55 1.43
N THR A 107 -6.45 5.13 0.62
CA THR A 107 -7.71 4.54 1.07
C THR A 107 -7.95 3.23 0.35
N THR A 108 -8.37 2.21 1.09
CA THR A 108 -8.66 0.87 0.59
C THR A 108 -10.15 0.58 0.72
N LEU A 109 -10.76 0.14 -0.37
CA LEU A 109 -12.18 -0.19 -0.50
C LEU A 109 -12.35 -1.70 -0.63
N TYR A 110 -13.23 -2.28 0.18
CA TYR A 110 -13.61 -3.70 0.14
C TYR A 110 -15.12 -3.83 -0.05
N ASN A 111 -15.56 -5.05 -0.25
CA ASN A 111 -16.95 -5.40 -0.03
C ASN A 111 -17.26 -5.28 1.48
N GLY A 112 -18.12 -4.34 1.84
CA GLY A 112 -18.61 -4.18 3.22
C GLY A 112 -17.84 -3.21 4.12
N TYR A 113 -16.61 -2.79 3.81
CA TYR A 113 -15.89 -1.78 4.61
C TYR A 113 -14.81 -1.02 3.84
N ILE A 114 -14.37 0.10 4.40
CA ILE A 114 -13.24 0.89 3.92
C ILE A 114 -12.29 1.23 5.07
N HIS A 115 -11.01 1.43 4.76
CA HIS A 115 -10.04 1.95 5.73
C HIS A 115 -8.97 2.82 5.05
N ALA A 116 -8.34 3.70 5.82
CA ALA A 116 -7.11 4.37 5.40
C ALA A 116 -5.93 3.39 5.46
N ARG A 117 -4.76 3.80 4.97
CA ARG A 117 -3.55 2.98 5.07
C ARG A 117 -3.26 2.54 6.51
N SER A 118 -3.49 3.38 7.52
CA SER A 118 -3.47 2.97 8.91
C SER A 118 -4.81 2.33 9.27
N LEU A 119 -4.78 1.06 9.71
CA LEU A 119 -5.99 0.31 10.06
C LEU A 119 -6.68 0.88 11.31
N ASP A 120 -5.93 1.53 12.19
CA ASP A 120 -6.41 2.11 13.46
C ASP A 120 -6.85 3.57 13.30
N SER A 121 -6.89 4.10 12.08
CA SER A 121 -7.29 5.48 11.87
C SER A 121 -8.75 5.71 12.28
N PRO A 122 -9.03 6.67 13.18
CA PRO A 122 -10.38 6.99 13.58
C PRO A 122 -11.21 7.52 12.41
N ASN A 123 -12.53 7.48 12.55
CA ASN A 123 -13.41 8.08 11.55
C ASN A 123 -13.15 9.59 11.46
N HIS A 124 -13.07 10.11 10.22
CA HIS A 124 -12.85 11.53 9.95
C HIS A 124 -13.75 12.01 8.81
N GLU A 125 -14.19 13.26 8.86
CA GLU A 125 -15.10 13.85 7.87
C GLU A 125 -14.53 13.90 6.46
N SER A 126 -13.19 13.97 6.31
CA SER A 126 -12.50 13.89 5.01
C SER A 126 -12.83 12.64 4.20
N ARG A 127 -13.32 11.59 4.87
CA ARG A 127 -13.70 10.32 4.23
C ARG A 127 -15.19 10.24 3.88
N ASN A 128 -16.00 11.26 4.21
CA ASN A 128 -17.43 11.19 3.95
C ASN A 128 -17.74 11.07 2.45
N TRP A 129 -17.00 11.79 1.62
CA TRP A 129 -17.20 11.71 0.17
C TRP A 129 -16.83 10.31 -0.36
N VAL A 130 -15.66 9.78 -0.02
CA VAL A 130 -15.22 8.46 -0.50
C VAL A 130 -16.10 7.33 0.06
N LYS A 131 -16.65 7.47 1.26
CA LYS A 131 -17.64 6.52 1.79
C LYS A 131 -18.92 6.53 0.98
N LYS A 132 -19.41 7.71 0.58
CA LYS A 132 -20.60 7.83 -0.28
C LYS A 132 -20.32 7.21 -1.66
N PHE A 133 -19.17 7.49 -2.24
CA PHE A 133 -18.75 6.87 -3.50
C PHE A 133 -18.69 5.34 -3.38
N TRP A 134 -17.97 4.85 -2.36
CA TRP A 134 -17.84 3.43 -2.07
C TRP A 134 -19.19 2.72 -1.87
N SER A 135 -20.15 3.34 -1.18
CA SER A 135 -21.45 2.72 -0.94
C SER A 135 -22.22 2.37 -2.21
N ASN A 136 -21.91 3.02 -3.33
CA ASN A 136 -22.54 2.74 -4.63
C ASN A 136 -21.96 1.51 -5.33
N ILE A 137 -20.71 1.15 -5.01
CA ILE A 137 -19.96 0.06 -5.69
C ILE A 137 -19.62 -1.11 -4.76
N SER A 138 -19.86 -0.96 -3.46
CA SER A 138 -19.34 -1.89 -2.44
C SER A 138 -19.78 -3.33 -2.66
N TYR A 139 -21.03 -3.56 -3.05
CA TYR A 139 -21.58 -4.90 -3.28
C TYR A 139 -21.08 -5.55 -4.57
N ASP A 140 -20.59 -4.75 -5.51
CA ASP A 140 -20.03 -5.24 -6.78
C ASP A 140 -18.56 -5.63 -6.65
N ILE A 141 -17.88 -5.20 -5.57
CA ILE A 141 -16.51 -5.60 -5.29
C ILE A 141 -16.51 -7.09 -4.90
N PRO A 142 -15.81 -7.97 -5.63
CA PRO A 142 -15.76 -9.39 -5.28
C PRO A 142 -15.23 -9.62 -3.86
N LEU A 143 -15.73 -10.63 -3.19
CA LEU A 143 -15.27 -11.02 -1.85
C LEU A 143 -13.76 -11.30 -1.89
N GLY A 144 -13.03 -10.80 -0.92
CA GLY A 144 -11.58 -10.91 -0.86
C GLY A 144 -10.81 -9.90 -1.73
N TYR A 145 -11.48 -9.24 -2.69
CA TYR A 145 -10.85 -8.20 -3.48
C TYR A 145 -10.81 -6.88 -2.73
N ARG A 146 -9.81 -6.07 -3.02
CA ARG A 146 -9.71 -4.71 -2.52
C ARG A 146 -9.19 -3.74 -3.58
N ILE A 147 -9.75 -2.56 -3.59
CA ILE A 147 -9.40 -1.46 -4.48
C ILE A 147 -8.63 -0.43 -3.65
N CYS A 148 -7.42 -0.10 -4.05
CA CYS A 148 -6.62 0.92 -3.40
C CYS A 148 -6.53 2.17 -4.26
N GLY A 149 -6.71 3.32 -3.64
CA GLY A 149 -6.67 4.61 -4.32
C GLY A 149 -6.33 5.74 -3.36
N GLU A 150 -6.20 6.93 -3.94
CA GLU A 150 -5.93 8.17 -3.21
C GLU A 150 -7.24 8.94 -3.03
N ASN A 151 -7.64 9.17 -1.78
CA ASN A 151 -8.74 10.06 -1.43
C ASN A 151 -8.23 11.50 -1.40
N MET A 152 -8.65 12.26 -2.40
CA MET A 152 -8.21 13.64 -2.66
C MET A 152 -9.14 14.70 -2.05
N PHE A 153 -10.13 14.32 -1.26
CA PHE A 153 -11.12 15.27 -0.75
C PHE A 153 -10.50 16.36 0.12
N ALA A 154 -9.69 15.98 1.10
CA ALA A 154 -8.97 16.95 1.93
C ALA A 154 -7.64 17.34 1.26
N LYS A 155 -7.31 18.63 1.32
CA LYS A 155 -5.97 19.11 0.96
C LYS A 155 -4.95 18.61 1.98
N HIS A 156 -3.89 18.03 1.50
CA HIS A 156 -2.71 17.70 2.30
C HIS A 156 -1.65 18.80 2.17
N SER A 157 -0.49 18.52 1.59
CA SER A 157 0.52 19.56 1.37
C SER A 157 0.33 20.32 0.05
N ILE A 158 -0.24 19.66 -0.96
CA ILE A 158 -0.53 20.24 -2.27
C ILE A 158 -2.03 20.51 -2.38
N LYS A 159 -2.39 21.70 -2.86
CA LYS A 159 -3.77 22.01 -3.22
C LYS A 159 -4.00 21.63 -4.67
N TYR A 160 -4.96 20.75 -4.91
CA TYR A 160 -5.42 20.40 -6.25
C TYR A 160 -6.64 21.21 -6.62
N GLU A 161 -6.67 21.64 -7.87
CA GLU A 161 -7.81 22.35 -8.48
C GLU A 161 -8.24 21.61 -9.75
N ASN A 162 -9.53 21.64 -10.06
CA ASN A 162 -10.12 20.97 -11.21
C ASN A 162 -9.95 19.43 -11.22
N LEU A 163 -10.07 18.79 -10.05
CA LEU A 163 -10.10 17.34 -9.95
C LEU A 163 -11.36 16.78 -10.64
N LYS A 164 -11.21 15.71 -11.43
CA LYS A 164 -12.35 15.00 -12.04
C LYS A 164 -13.21 14.29 -11.00
N THR A 165 -12.60 13.88 -9.91
CA THR A 165 -13.19 13.15 -8.79
C THR A 165 -12.34 13.35 -7.55
N TYR A 166 -12.83 12.88 -6.40
CA TYR A 166 -12.02 12.86 -5.16
C TYR A 166 -11.47 11.47 -4.82
N PHE A 167 -11.63 10.46 -5.69
CA PHE A 167 -10.99 9.17 -5.50
C PHE A 167 -10.32 8.71 -6.80
N TYR A 168 -9.02 8.54 -6.77
CA TYR A 168 -8.20 8.07 -7.88
C TYR A 168 -7.62 6.69 -7.56
N GLY A 169 -8.03 5.67 -8.32
CA GLY A 169 -7.55 4.31 -8.15
C GLY A 169 -6.13 4.11 -8.68
N PHE A 170 -5.33 3.28 -8.00
CA PHE A 170 -3.98 2.95 -8.44
C PHE A 170 -3.64 1.45 -8.37
N SER A 171 -4.41 0.63 -7.67
CA SER A 171 -4.23 -0.83 -7.69
C SER A 171 -5.48 -1.58 -7.23
N ILE A 172 -5.61 -2.80 -7.72
CA ILE A 172 -6.60 -3.79 -7.25
C ILE A 172 -5.83 -5.05 -6.83
N TRP A 173 -6.28 -5.66 -5.78
CA TRP A 173 -5.74 -6.88 -5.21
C TRP A 173 -6.82 -7.94 -5.15
N ASN A 174 -6.49 -9.18 -5.54
CA ASN A 174 -7.43 -10.29 -5.51
C ASN A 174 -7.49 -10.96 -4.14
N ASP A 175 -8.32 -12.01 -4.04
CA ASP A 175 -8.52 -12.83 -2.84
C ASP A 175 -7.29 -13.65 -2.42
N LYS A 176 -6.32 -13.83 -3.34
CA LYS A 176 -5.03 -14.48 -3.07
C LYS A 176 -3.96 -13.49 -2.60
N ASN A 177 -4.35 -12.23 -2.34
CA ASN A 177 -3.44 -11.16 -1.98
C ASN A 177 -2.38 -10.86 -3.07
N GLU A 178 -2.77 -10.92 -4.33
CA GLU A 178 -1.96 -10.56 -5.48
C GLU A 178 -2.44 -9.24 -6.07
N CYS A 179 -1.52 -8.32 -6.35
CA CYS A 179 -1.83 -7.11 -7.10
C CYS A 179 -2.08 -7.49 -8.55
N LEU A 180 -3.25 -7.15 -9.08
CA LEU A 180 -3.57 -7.40 -10.47
C LEU A 180 -2.61 -6.66 -11.41
N SER A 181 -2.45 -7.17 -12.63
CA SER A 181 -1.78 -6.46 -13.71
C SER A 181 -2.40 -5.06 -13.90
N TRP A 182 -1.65 -4.15 -14.51
CA TRP A 182 -2.18 -2.82 -14.78
C TRP A 182 -3.38 -2.85 -15.72
N ASP A 183 -3.32 -3.71 -16.74
CA ASP A 183 -4.40 -3.80 -17.73
C ASP A 183 -5.69 -4.35 -17.10
N GLU A 184 -5.60 -5.37 -16.23
CA GLU A 184 -6.74 -5.85 -15.45
C GLU A 184 -7.23 -4.81 -14.45
N THR A 185 -6.32 -4.07 -13.82
CA THR A 185 -6.67 -2.98 -12.89
C THR A 185 -7.50 -1.91 -13.61
N ILE A 186 -7.10 -1.49 -14.82
CA ILE A 186 -7.84 -0.52 -15.63
C ILE A 186 -9.19 -1.07 -16.03
N PHE A 187 -9.26 -2.34 -16.48
CA PHE A 187 -10.52 -3.00 -16.80
C PHE A 187 -11.53 -2.97 -15.63
N TRP A 188 -11.08 -3.30 -14.43
CA TRP A 188 -11.93 -3.23 -13.24
C TRP A 188 -12.31 -1.79 -12.86
N PHE A 189 -11.40 -0.83 -13.05
CA PHE A 189 -11.72 0.58 -12.81
C PHE A 189 -12.82 1.08 -13.75
N GLU A 190 -12.82 0.66 -15.01
CA GLU A 190 -13.90 0.97 -15.94
C GLU A 190 -15.24 0.41 -15.47
N ILE A 191 -15.27 -0.85 -15.00
CA ILE A 191 -16.48 -1.48 -14.46
C ILE A 191 -17.03 -0.72 -13.25
N PHE A 192 -16.16 -0.30 -12.34
CA PHE A 192 -16.57 0.42 -11.12
C PHE A 192 -16.74 1.93 -11.29
N GLY A 193 -16.47 2.47 -12.48
CA GLY A 193 -16.48 3.92 -12.72
C GLY A 193 -15.41 4.65 -11.91
N ILE A 194 -14.26 4.01 -11.64
CA ILE A 194 -13.13 4.59 -10.91
C ILE A 194 -12.18 5.28 -11.89
N THR A 195 -11.85 6.53 -11.61
CA THR A 195 -10.81 7.24 -12.36
C THR A 195 -9.44 6.75 -11.91
N PRO A 196 -8.57 6.26 -12.81
CA PRO A 196 -7.20 5.92 -12.46
C PRO A 196 -6.37 7.17 -12.16
N VAL A 197 -5.31 7.02 -11.34
CA VAL A 197 -4.26 8.04 -11.22
C VAL A 197 -3.65 8.33 -12.59
N PRO A 198 -3.23 9.58 -12.87
CA PRO A 198 -2.64 9.93 -14.18
C PRO A 198 -1.43 9.05 -14.50
N VAL A 199 -1.43 8.43 -15.70
CA VAL A 199 -0.30 7.67 -16.21
C VAL A 199 0.68 8.61 -16.91
N LEU A 200 1.93 8.60 -16.48
CA LEU A 200 3.02 9.41 -17.01
C LEU A 200 3.89 8.64 -18.00
N TYR A 201 3.98 7.32 -17.84
CA TYR A 201 4.71 6.42 -18.73
C TYR A 201 4.13 5.02 -18.69
N ASP A 202 4.06 4.38 -19.83
CA ASP A 202 3.73 2.97 -20.00
C ASP A 202 4.67 2.40 -21.08
N GLY A 203 5.53 1.47 -20.70
CA GLY A 203 6.49 0.89 -21.62
C GLY A 203 7.57 0.06 -20.93
N ILE A 204 8.57 -0.36 -21.70
CA ILE A 204 9.70 -1.11 -21.17
C ILE A 204 10.54 -0.19 -20.27
N TYR A 205 10.98 -0.73 -19.14
CA TYR A 205 11.79 0.00 -18.17
C TYR A 205 13.01 0.64 -18.82
N ASP A 206 13.17 1.94 -18.59
CA ASP A 206 14.27 2.76 -19.05
C ASP A 206 14.57 3.81 -17.97
N GLU A 207 15.60 3.58 -17.18
CA GLU A 207 15.91 4.42 -16.03
C GLU A 207 16.15 5.89 -16.41
N GLU A 208 16.77 6.13 -17.57
CA GLU A 208 17.04 7.50 -18.01
C GLU A 208 15.76 8.25 -18.31
N LYS A 209 14.81 7.62 -19.03
CA LYS A 209 13.48 8.20 -19.27
C LYS A 209 12.73 8.44 -17.97
N LEU A 210 12.78 7.50 -17.02
CA LEU A 210 12.11 7.64 -15.73
C LEU A 210 12.65 8.83 -14.93
N ARG A 211 13.96 9.04 -14.95
CA ARG A 211 14.57 10.21 -14.31
C ARG A 211 14.14 11.52 -14.98
N GLN A 212 13.95 11.50 -16.31
CA GLN A 212 13.51 12.66 -17.08
C GLN A 212 12.03 13.01 -16.85
N ILE A 213 11.17 12.05 -16.48
CA ILE A 213 9.75 12.31 -16.20
C ILE A 213 9.58 13.46 -15.20
N TRP A 214 10.41 13.49 -14.15
CA TRP A 214 10.34 14.57 -13.16
C TRP A 214 10.58 15.96 -13.77
N CYS A 215 11.42 16.08 -14.78
CA CYS A 215 11.67 17.36 -15.48
C CYS A 215 10.44 17.88 -16.25
N THR A 216 9.47 17.02 -16.53
CA THR A 216 8.22 17.39 -17.21
C THR A 216 7.10 17.78 -16.24
N LEU A 217 7.26 17.48 -14.95
CA LEU A 217 6.29 17.77 -13.90
C LEU A 217 6.55 19.15 -13.27
N ASN A 218 5.46 19.77 -12.78
CA ASN A 218 5.56 21.03 -12.07
C ASN A 218 5.68 20.77 -10.55
N PRO A 219 6.83 21.11 -9.93
CA PRO A 219 7.03 20.89 -8.49
C PRO A 219 6.01 21.57 -7.57
N THR A 220 5.30 22.59 -8.06
CA THR A 220 4.25 23.26 -7.28
C THR A 220 3.01 22.39 -7.11
N TYR A 221 2.68 21.58 -8.12
CA TYR A 221 1.46 20.81 -8.20
C TYR A 221 1.67 19.30 -8.14
N ASN A 222 2.91 18.83 -8.25
CA ASN A 222 3.22 17.40 -8.25
C ASN A 222 4.16 17.05 -7.09
N GLU A 223 3.85 15.99 -6.37
CA GLU A 223 4.71 15.45 -5.31
C GLU A 223 5.85 14.62 -5.89
N GLY A 224 5.57 13.86 -6.92
CA GLY A 224 6.47 12.90 -7.55
C GLY A 224 5.71 11.89 -8.41
N TYR A 225 6.26 10.70 -8.49
CA TYR A 225 5.64 9.60 -9.23
C TYR A 225 5.86 8.24 -8.56
N VAL A 226 5.03 7.26 -8.95
CA VAL A 226 5.16 5.87 -8.54
C VAL A 226 5.47 5.02 -9.77
N LEU A 227 6.52 4.21 -9.69
CA LEU A 227 6.88 3.16 -10.64
C LEU A 227 6.33 1.82 -10.15
N ARG A 228 5.66 1.07 -11.02
CA ARG A 228 5.24 -0.30 -10.72
C ARG A 228 5.47 -1.24 -11.91
N MET A 229 5.62 -2.53 -11.62
CA MET A 229 5.50 -3.57 -12.64
C MET A 229 4.10 -3.48 -13.28
N ALA A 230 4.05 -3.63 -14.61
CA ALA A 230 2.77 -3.73 -15.32
C ALA A 230 2.08 -5.06 -15.04
N ASP A 231 2.85 -6.13 -14.90
CA ASP A 231 2.34 -7.47 -14.62
C ASP A 231 1.84 -7.62 -13.18
N GLN A 232 1.09 -8.68 -12.94
CA GLN A 232 0.62 -9.12 -11.63
C GLN A 232 1.79 -9.53 -10.75
N PHE A 233 1.71 -9.25 -9.46
CA PHE A 233 2.69 -9.69 -8.46
C PHE A 233 2.03 -9.94 -7.10
N PRO A 234 2.55 -10.90 -6.30
CA PRO A 234 2.04 -11.17 -4.98
C PRO A 234 2.45 -10.06 -3.98
N TYR A 235 1.70 -9.91 -2.91
CA TYR A 235 1.88 -8.86 -1.91
C TYR A 235 3.30 -8.84 -1.31
N PHE A 236 3.89 -10.00 -1.05
CA PHE A 236 5.25 -10.09 -0.48
C PHE A 236 6.36 -9.58 -1.42
N GLU A 237 6.10 -9.54 -2.75
CA GLU A 237 7.02 -8.97 -3.74
C GLU A 237 6.83 -7.45 -3.93
N PHE A 238 5.81 -6.84 -3.31
CA PHE A 238 5.52 -5.42 -3.46
C PHE A 238 6.75 -4.52 -3.31
N LYS A 239 7.59 -4.82 -2.31
CA LYS A 239 8.82 -4.05 -2.03
C LYS A 239 9.84 -4.06 -3.18
N LYS A 240 9.74 -5.02 -4.11
CA LYS A 240 10.59 -5.12 -5.30
C LYS A 240 9.90 -4.55 -6.53
N CYS A 241 8.57 -4.70 -6.59
CA CYS A 241 7.76 -4.42 -7.77
C CYS A 241 7.21 -2.98 -7.82
N VAL A 242 7.32 -2.22 -6.72
CA VAL A 242 6.79 -0.85 -6.63
C VAL A 242 7.81 0.07 -5.96
N GLY A 243 8.09 1.20 -6.60
CA GLY A 243 8.97 2.25 -6.08
C GLY A 243 8.36 3.64 -6.25
N LYS A 244 8.79 4.60 -5.43
CA LYS A 244 8.36 5.99 -5.52
C LYS A 244 9.54 6.94 -5.76
N PHE A 245 9.31 7.97 -6.54
CA PHE A 245 10.12 9.18 -6.57
C PHE A 245 9.35 10.28 -5.85
N VAL A 246 9.99 10.97 -4.94
CA VAL A 246 9.46 12.15 -4.24
C VAL A 246 10.45 13.29 -4.42
N ARG A 247 9.94 14.48 -4.72
CA ARG A 247 10.75 15.68 -4.90
C ARG A 247 11.45 16.11 -3.61
N LYS A 248 12.57 16.82 -3.74
CA LYS A 248 13.25 17.46 -2.63
C LYS A 248 12.34 18.48 -1.94
N ASN A 249 12.45 18.57 -0.62
CA ASN A 249 11.66 19.50 0.20
C ASN A 249 10.13 19.31 0.11
N HIS A 250 9.67 18.12 -0.26
CA HIS A 250 8.27 17.83 -0.05
C HIS A 250 8.01 17.75 1.46
N VAL A 251 7.26 18.73 1.97
CA VAL A 251 6.93 18.83 3.39
C VAL A 251 5.79 17.85 3.67
N GLN A 252 6.11 16.71 4.25
CA GLN A 252 5.08 15.98 4.99
C GLN A 252 4.72 16.88 6.18
N THR A 253 3.49 17.38 6.22
CA THR A 253 3.04 18.28 7.28
C THR A 253 3.29 17.63 8.64
N VAL A 254 4.23 18.19 9.41
CA VAL A 254 4.62 17.74 10.76
C VAL A 254 3.43 17.82 11.75
N LYS A 255 2.43 18.65 11.44
CA LYS A 255 1.14 18.66 12.12
C LYS A 255 0.17 17.83 11.31
N HIS A 256 -0.19 16.71 11.86
CA HIS A 256 -1.23 15.84 11.30
C HIS A 256 -2.42 16.74 10.90
N TRP A 257 -2.72 16.84 9.60
CA TRP A 257 -3.77 17.68 9.02
C TRP A 257 -5.15 17.45 9.67
N MET A 258 -5.33 16.35 10.40
CA MET A 258 -6.53 16.00 11.17
C MET A 258 -6.61 16.69 12.56
N HIS A 259 -5.56 17.37 13.03
CA HIS A 259 -5.56 17.94 14.38
C HIS A 259 -5.67 19.47 14.36
N GLY A 260 -6.86 19.98 14.67
CA GLY A 260 -7.08 21.34 15.18
C GLY A 260 -7.09 22.48 14.14
N GLN A 261 -7.07 22.20 12.85
CA GLN A 261 -7.28 23.20 11.80
C GLN A 261 -8.56 22.90 11.02
N LYS A 262 -9.22 23.95 10.51
CA LYS A 262 -10.35 23.79 9.58
C LYS A 262 -9.85 23.05 8.35
N MET A 263 -10.50 21.94 8.01
CA MET A 263 -10.18 21.15 6.82
C MET A 263 -10.31 22.02 5.56
N GLU A 264 -9.25 22.12 4.77
CA GLU A 264 -9.31 22.65 3.42
C GLU A 264 -9.64 21.52 2.45
N VAL A 265 -10.53 21.82 1.49
CA VAL A 265 -11.00 20.85 0.49
C VAL A 265 -10.38 21.19 -0.86
N ASN A 266 -9.92 20.17 -1.59
CA ASN A 266 -9.56 20.29 -2.99
C ASN A 266 -10.80 20.53 -3.86
N SER A 267 -10.64 20.96 -5.09
CA SER A 267 -11.75 21.29 -5.99
C SER A 267 -11.58 20.72 -7.39
#